data_78d96779f6abe0cfbf73184b258e9b71
#
_entry.id   78d96779f6abe0cfbf73184b258e9b71
#
_cell.length_a   1.000
_cell.length_b   1.000
_cell.length_c   1.000
_cell.angle_alpha   90.00
_cell.angle_beta   90.00
_cell.angle_gamma   90.00
#
_symmetry.space_group_name_H-M   'P 1'
#
loop_
_entity.id
_entity.type
_entity.pdbx_description
1 polymer ?
#
loop_
_entity_poly.entity_id
_entity_poly.type
_entity_poly.pdbx_seq_one_letter_code
_entity_poly.pdbx_strand_id
1 'polypeptide(L)'
;MKAVIAIDSLKGSLSSMEAGFAIAEGIRRAYPDAETLVRPLADGGEGTVEALVSGMGGQIQTVTVNDPLGRPISSSYGIIASAKTAIIEMSAAAGITLVTDSERNPLNTTTYGVGELIKDAIAKGCRTFIIGIGGSATNDGGVGMLQALGFGILDKAGNQVAFGAKGLEFIDKITDENVIPELKDCIFHIACDVTNPLCGEKGSSAVYGPQKGATPSMIMQMDKWLEGFAEKTKSLYAKADPLYPGTGAAGGLGFAFLSFMNASLEPGIDMILKETKLEDYIKTADVVITGEGRLDFQTAMGKAPAGVAKLAKKYDKPVIAFAGSVTKDAVECNKNGIDAFFPILRGVCTLDEAMNKENAQANMTDTVEQVFRLVKVWR
;
A
#
# COMPACT_ATOMS: atom_id res chain seq x y z
N MET A 1 -21.49 -25.49 -3.06
CA MET A 1 -21.23 -24.22 -2.35
C MET A 1 -20.03 -23.56 -3.00
N LYS A 2 -20.16 -22.28 -3.35
CA LYS A 2 -19.07 -21.47 -3.92
C LYS A 2 -18.62 -20.42 -2.90
N ALA A 3 -17.37 -20.51 -2.46
CA ALA A 3 -16.76 -19.58 -1.51
C ALA A 3 -15.69 -18.72 -2.21
N VAL A 4 -15.83 -17.41 -2.09
CA VAL A 4 -14.82 -16.44 -2.51
C VAL A 4 -14.02 -16.02 -1.29
N ILE A 5 -12.71 -16.18 -1.36
CA ILE A 5 -11.78 -15.95 -0.26
C ILE A 5 -10.86 -14.79 -0.65
N ALA A 6 -10.97 -13.69 0.08
CA ALA A 6 -10.14 -12.49 -0.08
C ALA A 6 -9.72 -12.02 1.32
N ILE A 7 -8.57 -12.50 1.77
CA ILE A 7 -8.00 -12.22 3.10
C ILE A 7 -6.68 -11.44 2.95
N ASP A 8 -6.49 -10.42 3.77
CA ASP A 8 -5.20 -9.72 3.84
C ASP A 8 -4.15 -10.58 4.55
N SER A 9 -2.90 -10.22 4.41
CA SER A 9 -1.79 -10.92 5.06
C SER A 9 -1.94 -10.90 6.59
N LEU A 10 -1.55 -12.01 7.22
CA LEU A 10 -1.28 -12.05 8.66
C LEU A 10 0.18 -11.62 8.85
N LYS A 11 0.43 -10.30 8.86
CA LYS A 11 1.76 -9.70 8.83
C LYS A 11 2.76 -10.40 9.74
N GLY A 12 3.90 -10.82 9.15
CA GLY A 12 4.96 -11.56 9.84
C GLY A 12 4.69 -13.06 10.02
N SER A 13 3.56 -13.59 9.51
CA SER A 13 3.17 -15.01 9.63
C SER A 13 2.75 -15.61 8.28
N LEU A 14 1.60 -15.23 7.72
CA LEU A 14 1.09 -15.75 6.44
C LEU A 14 0.89 -14.62 5.43
N SER A 15 1.32 -14.83 4.19
CA SER A 15 0.89 -13.98 3.07
C SER A 15 -0.61 -14.11 2.81
N SER A 16 -1.19 -13.14 2.08
CA SER A 16 -2.60 -13.16 1.67
C SER A 16 -2.98 -14.47 0.98
N MET A 17 -2.15 -14.94 0.05
CA MET A 17 -2.42 -16.19 -0.69
C MET A 17 -2.28 -17.43 0.19
N GLU A 18 -1.30 -17.49 1.09
CA GLU A 18 -1.12 -18.63 2.01
C GLU A 18 -2.29 -18.74 2.99
N ALA A 19 -2.72 -17.63 3.58
CA ALA A 19 -3.91 -17.58 4.43
C ALA A 19 -5.17 -18.00 3.65
N GLY A 20 -5.31 -17.53 2.41
CA GLY A 20 -6.41 -17.90 1.52
C GLY A 20 -6.44 -19.39 1.19
N PHE A 21 -5.29 -20.01 0.92
CA PHE A 21 -5.21 -21.45 0.67
C PHE A 21 -5.50 -22.29 1.93
N ALA A 22 -5.06 -21.83 3.11
CA ALA A 22 -5.39 -22.48 4.37
C ALA A 22 -6.91 -22.46 4.64
N ILE A 23 -7.57 -21.33 4.36
CA ILE A 23 -9.04 -21.22 4.42
C ILE A 23 -9.71 -22.18 3.43
N ALA A 24 -9.25 -22.18 2.17
CA ALA A 24 -9.80 -23.07 1.14
C ALA A 24 -9.70 -24.55 1.54
N GLU A 25 -8.60 -24.95 2.14
CA GLU A 25 -8.41 -26.31 2.66
C GLU A 25 -9.39 -26.61 3.80
N GLY A 26 -9.56 -25.71 4.77
CA GLY A 26 -10.53 -25.89 5.87
C GLY A 26 -11.96 -26.01 5.37
N ILE A 27 -12.34 -25.21 4.37
CA ILE A 27 -13.67 -25.32 3.73
C ILE A 27 -13.85 -26.69 3.07
N ARG A 28 -12.85 -27.18 2.30
CA ARG A 28 -12.94 -28.47 1.60
C ARG A 28 -13.00 -29.66 2.55
N ARG A 29 -12.39 -29.59 3.73
CA ARG A 29 -12.54 -30.63 4.75
C ARG A 29 -13.96 -30.75 5.26
N ALA A 30 -14.71 -29.66 5.35
CA ALA A 30 -16.12 -29.67 5.72
C ALA A 30 -17.05 -29.95 4.54
N TYR A 31 -16.75 -29.40 3.39
CA TYR A 31 -17.51 -29.49 2.13
C TYR A 31 -16.57 -29.92 0.98
N PRO A 32 -16.36 -31.23 0.76
CA PRO A 32 -15.41 -31.72 -0.26
C PRO A 32 -15.70 -31.21 -1.68
N ASP A 33 -16.96 -30.98 -2.02
CA ASP A 33 -17.39 -30.47 -3.33
C ASP A 33 -17.51 -28.97 -3.40
N ALA A 34 -16.93 -28.21 -2.45
CA ALA A 34 -16.98 -26.76 -2.48
C ALA A 34 -16.05 -26.20 -3.56
N GLU A 35 -16.57 -25.30 -4.38
CA GLU A 35 -15.78 -24.43 -5.24
C GLU A 35 -15.18 -23.32 -4.37
N THR A 36 -13.86 -23.28 -4.23
CA THR A 36 -13.14 -22.26 -3.47
C THR A 36 -12.28 -21.41 -4.40
N LEU A 37 -12.48 -20.11 -4.39
CA LEU A 37 -11.73 -19.15 -5.20
C LEU A 37 -10.95 -18.23 -4.27
N VAL A 38 -9.63 -18.39 -4.25
CA VAL A 38 -8.73 -17.50 -3.53
C VAL A 38 -8.36 -16.33 -4.43
N ARG A 39 -8.58 -15.11 -3.94
CA ARG A 39 -8.22 -13.87 -4.63
C ARG A 39 -7.27 -13.06 -3.76
N PRO A 40 -6.26 -12.43 -4.36
CA PRO A 40 -5.31 -11.61 -3.61
C PRO A 40 -6.03 -10.43 -2.97
N LEU A 41 -5.63 -10.10 -1.74
CA LEU A 41 -6.10 -8.92 -1.04
C LEU A 41 -4.89 -8.22 -0.38
N ALA A 42 -4.91 -6.91 -0.40
CA ALA A 42 -3.97 -6.05 0.30
C ALA A 42 -4.62 -4.68 0.52
N ASP A 43 -4.02 -3.85 1.37
CA ASP A 43 -4.49 -2.49 1.66
C ASP A 43 -3.68 -1.38 0.96
N GLY A 44 -2.78 -1.75 0.02
CA GLY A 44 -1.85 -0.80 -0.62
C GLY A 44 -0.56 -0.60 0.16
N GLY A 45 -0.40 -1.27 1.30
CA GLY A 45 0.82 -1.29 2.11
C GLY A 45 1.74 -2.46 1.78
N GLU A 46 2.52 -2.90 2.77
CA GLU A 46 3.44 -4.03 2.68
C GLU A 46 2.73 -5.32 2.30
N GLY A 47 3.29 -6.06 1.32
CA GLY A 47 2.74 -7.31 0.80
C GLY A 47 1.79 -7.14 -0.40
N THR A 48 1.52 -5.91 -0.83
CA THR A 48 0.67 -5.62 -2.00
C THR A 48 1.27 -6.18 -3.28
N VAL A 49 2.57 -6.01 -3.48
CA VAL A 49 3.29 -6.54 -4.67
C VAL A 49 3.16 -8.05 -4.72
N GLU A 50 3.47 -8.75 -3.62
CA GLU A 50 3.40 -10.21 -3.56
C GLU A 50 1.98 -10.72 -3.81
N ALA A 51 0.98 -10.12 -3.14
CA ALA A 51 -0.41 -10.50 -3.26
C ALA A 51 -0.92 -10.37 -4.70
N LEU A 52 -0.72 -9.20 -5.34
CA LEU A 52 -1.20 -8.94 -6.70
C LEU A 52 -0.44 -9.77 -7.74
N VAL A 53 0.87 -9.88 -7.64
CA VAL A 53 1.69 -10.69 -8.56
C VAL A 53 1.27 -12.15 -8.51
N SER A 54 1.18 -12.73 -7.30
CA SER A 54 0.78 -14.14 -7.12
C SER A 54 -0.65 -14.40 -7.59
N GLY A 55 -1.56 -13.47 -7.31
CA GLY A 55 -2.99 -13.66 -7.63
C GLY A 55 -3.37 -13.30 -9.08
N MET A 56 -2.55 -12.52 -9.79
CA MET A 56 -2.83 -12.07 -11.15
C MET A 56 -1.88 -12.66 -12.21
N GLY A 57 -1.02 -13.62 -11.82
CA GLY A 57 -0.08 -14.27 -12.73
C GLY A 57 1.04 -13.34 -13.22
N GLY A 58 1.49 -12.45 -12.35
CA GLY A 58 2.61 -11.56 -12.60
C GLY A 58 3.98 -12.18 -12.30
N GLN A 59 5.01 -11.36 -12.42
CA GLN A 59 6.40 -11.73 -12.11
C GLN A 59 7.05 -10.63 -11.26
N ILE A 60 7.85 -11.05 -10.28
CA ILE A 60 8.70 -10.15 -9.51
C ILE A 60 9.93 -9.79 -10.35
N GLN A 61 10.23 -8.50 -10.41
CA GLN A 61 11.44 -7.95 -11.00
C GLN A 61 12.33 -7.43 -9.89
N THR A 62 13.61 -7.66 -10.00
CA THR A 62 14.63 -7.15 -9.08
C THR A 62 15.56 -6.22 -9.82
N VAL A 63 15.86 -5.06 -9.24
CA VAL A 63 16.72 -4.03 -9.81
C VAL A 63 17.53 -3.34 -8.72
N THR A 64 18.71 -2.85 -9.05
CA THR A 64 19.51 -2.03 -8.14
C THR A 64 19.05 -0.58 -8.24
N VAL A 65 18.66 0.00 -7.09
CA VAL A 65 18.19 1.38 -6.95
C VAL A 65 18.85 2.04 -5.73
N ASN A 66 18.67 3.33 -5.58
CA ASN A 66 19.10 4.05 -4.39
C ASN A 66 18.13 3.80 -3.21
N ASP A 67 18.69 3.55 -2.03
CA ASP A 67 17.97 3.58 -0.76
C ASP A 67 17.62 5.02 -0.33
N PRO A 68 16.93 5.24 0.81
CA PRO A 68 16.62 6.58 1.28
C PRO A 68 17.85 7.49 1.50
N LEU A 69 19.03 6.92 1.70
CA LEU A 69 20.28 7.65 1.93
C LEU A 69 21.17 7.75 0.68
N GLY A 70 20.65 7.32 -0.48
CA GLY A 70 21.38 7.37 -1.75
C GLY A 70 22.39 6.23 -1.92
N ARG A 71 22.29 5.15 -1.14
CA ARG A 71 23.15 3.96 -1.24
C ARG A 71 22.51 2.93 -2.17
N PRO A 72 23.28 2.21 -3.00
CA PRO A 72 22.72 1.19 -3.87
C PRO A 72 22.19 -0.01 -3.07
N ILE A 73 20.94 -0.40 -3.33
CA ILE A 73 20.29 -1.58 -2.76
C ILE A 73 19.62 -2.40 -3.87
N SER A 74 19.44 -3.69 -3.61
CA SER A 74 18.57 -4.54 -4.41
C SER A 74 17.13 -4.33 -3.97
N SER A 75 16.27 -3.90 -4.87
CA SER A 75 14.85 -3.68 -4.62
C SER A 75 14.00 -4.44 -5.62
N SER A 76 12.75 -4.74 -5.27
CA SER A 76 11.86 -5.53 -6.11
C SER A 76 10.50 -4.85 -6.30
N TYR A 77 9.88 -5.11 -7.47
CA TYR A 77 8.53 -4.69 -7.81
C TYR A 77 7.87 -5.76 -8.70
N GLY A 78 6.56 -5.67 -8.89
CA GLY A 78 5.80 -6.62 -9.68
C GLY A 78 5.52 -6.13 -11.10
N ILE A 79 5.48 -7.04 -12.09
CA ILE A 79 4.98 -6.78 -13.44
C ILE A 79 3.89 -7.77 -13.80
N ILE A 80 2.76 -7.27 -14.27
CA ILE A 80 1.71 -8.03 -14.94
C ILE A 80 1.81 -7.74 -16.43
N ALA A 81 2.54 -8.59 -17.16
CA ALA A 81 2.91 -8.35 -18.54
C ALA A 81 1.69 -8.21 -19.47
N SER A 82 0.65 -9.04 -19.28
CA SER A 82 -0.60 -9.01 -20.08
C SER A 82 -1.33 -7.66 -19.99
N ALA A 83 -1.20 -6.95 -18.87
CA ALA A 83 -1.81 -5.66 -18.63
C ALA A 83 -0.84 -4.48 -18.77
N LYS A 84 0.46 -4.73 -19.04
CA LYS A 84 1.53 -3.72 -19.03
C LYS A 84 1.53 -2.90 -17.74
N THR A 85 1.23 -3.56 -16.61
CA THR A 85 1.07 -2.93 -15.30
C THR A 85 2.27 -3.24 -14.41
N ALA A 86 2.82 -2.21 -13.79
CA ALA A 86 3.80 -2.33 -12.72
C ALA A 86 3.14 -2.12 -11.36
N ILE A 87 3.52 -2.92 -10.37
CA ILE A 87 3.05 -2.82 -8.99
C ILE A 87 4.27 -2.52 -8.13
N ILE A 88 4.27 -1.37 -7.47
CA ILE A 88 5.42 -0.86 -6.72
C ILE A 88 4.99 -0.51 -5.30
N GLU A 89 5.74 -0.98 -4.31
CA GLU A 89 5.69 -0.43 -2.96
C GLU A 89 6.83 0.57 -2.82
N MET A 90 6.52 1.84 -2.55
CA MET A 90 7.56 2.86 -2.40
C MET A 90 8.53 2.54 -1.27
N SER A 91 8.07 1.81 -0.25
CA SER A 91 8.87 1.36 0.89
C SER A 91 10.02 0.42 0.50
N ALA A 92 9.94 -0.24 -0.65
CA ALA A 92 11.02 -1.09 -1.18
C ALA A 92 12.27 -0.29 -1.61
N ALA A 93 12.15 1.03 -1.82
CA ALA A 93 13.26 1.92 -2.17
C ALA A 93 13.39 3.14 -1.26
N ALA A 94 12.30 3.59 -0.62
CA ALA A 94 12.30 4.79 0.22
C ALA A 94 11.61 4.55 1.59
N GLY A 95 11.57 3.30 2.05
CA GLY A 95 10.91 2.88 3.27
C GLY A 95 11.69 3.17 4.55
N ILE A 96 10.95 3.33 5.66
CA ILE A 96 11.52 3.61 6.98
C ILE A 96 12.30 2.41 7.54
N THR A 97 12.00 1.21 7.08
CA THR A 97 12.72 -0.02 7.44
C THR A 97 14.10 -0.14 6.81
N LEU A 98 14.39 0.68 5.80
CA LEU A 98 15.70 0.72 5.13
C LEU A 98 16.72 1.63 5.84
N VAL A 99 16.27 2.35 6.87
CA VAL A 99 17.11 3.22 7.68
C VAL A 99 17.06 2.79 9.14
N THR A 100 18.22 2.73 9.79
CA THR A 100 18.30 2.46 11.23
C THR A 100 17.77 3.65 12.02
N ASP A 101 17.37 3.44 13.29
CA ASP A 101 16.87 4.51 14.14
C ASP A 101 17.83 5.70 14.26
N SER A 102 19.15 5.43 14.25
CA SER A 102 20.20 6.45 14.30
C SER A 102 20.41 7.20 12.98
N GLU A 103 20.00 6.63 11.86
CA GLU A 103 20.08 7.24 10.53
C GLU A 103 18.82 8.02 10.15
N ARG A 104 17.73 7.89 10.93
CA ARG A 104 16.46 8.58 10.64
C ARG A 104 16.63 10.09 10.70
N ASN A 105 16.66 10.70 9.53
CA ASN A 105 16.72 12.16 9.38
C ASN A 105 16.08 12.56 8.05
N PRO A 106 14.85 13.10 8.05
CA PRO A 106 14.13 13.41 6.81
C PRO A 106 14.76 14.57 6.02
N LEU A 107 15.69 15.30 6.60
CA LEU A 107 16.48 16.30 5.85
C LEU A 107 17.37 15.66 4.80
N ASN A 108 17.76 14.38 4.98
CA ASN A 108 18.72 13.67 4.13
C ASN A 108 18.12 12.55 3.30
N THR A 109 16.91 12.07 3.66
CA THR A 109 16.29 10.92 2.98
C THR A 109 15.55 11.32 1.71
N THR A 110 15.72 10.52 0.65
CA THR A 110 15.24 10.81 -0.70
C THR A 110 14.29 9.74 -1.25
N THR A 111 13.39 10.17 -2.13
CA THR A 111 12.52 9.30 -2.94
C THR A 111 13.16 8.90 -4.29
N TYR A 112 14.46 9.16 -4.52
CA TYR A 112 15.11 8.93 -5.80
C TYR A 112 14.96 7.51 -6.30
N GLY A 113 15.15 6.50 -5.44
CA GLY A 113 14.99 5.09 -5.78
C GLY A 113 13.57 4.70 -6.24
N VAL A 114 12.54 5.42 -5.77
CA VAL A 114 11.16 5.20 -6.27
C VAL A 114 11.08 5.58 -7.74
N GLY A 115 11.70 6.70 -8.13
CA GLY A 115 11.77 7.11 -9.54
C GLY A 115 12.58 6.11 -10.40
N GLU A 116 13.63 5.51 -9.84
CA GLU A 116 14.41 4.47 -10.54
C GLU A 116 13.59 3.19 -10.76
N LEU A 117 12.76 2.76 -9.79
CA LEU A 117 11.82 1.65 -9.98
C LEU A 117 10.81 1.95 -11.12
N ILE A 118 10.24 3.14 -11.13
CA ILE A 118 9.31 3.57 -12.18
C ILE A 118 10.01 3.59 -13.54
N LYS A 119 11.23 4.13 -13.62
CA LYS A 119 12.03 4.20 -14.84
C LYS A 119 12.35 2.82 -15.40
N ASP A 120 12.75 1.87 -14.56
CA ASP A 120 13.01 0.48 -14.98
C ASP A 120 11.73 -0.20 -15.50
N ALA A 121 10.59 -0.01 -14.82
CA ALA A 121 9.30 -0.54 -15.27
C ALA A 121 8.85 0.06 -16.61
N ILE A 122 9.05 1.36 -16.82
CA ILE A 122 8.79 2.02 -18.12
C ILE A 122 9.64 1.40 -19.23
N ALA A 123 10.94 1.18 -18.97
CA ALA A 123 11.87 0.56 -19.94
C ALA A 123 11.45 -0.87 -20.29
N LYS A 124 10.81 -1.60 -19.35
CA LYS A 124 10.22 -2.94 -19.57
C LYS A 124 8.83 -2.91 -20.22
N GLY A 125 8.35 -1.73 -20.63
CA GLY A 125 7.11 -1.57 -21.39
C GLY A 125 5.85 -1.36 -20.56
N CYS A 126 5.97 -1.20 -19.23
CA CYS A 126 4.83 -0.85 -18.38
C CYS A 126 4.34 0.58 -18.68
N ARG A 127 3.02 0.78 -18.61
CA ARG A 127 2.36 2.09 -18.82
C ARG A 127 1.29 2.36 -17.77
N THR A 128 0.85 1.36 -17.05
CA THR A 128 -0.04 1.49 -15.89
C THR A 128 0.75 1.16 -14.63
N PHE A 129 0.59 1.98 -13.60
CA PHE A 129 1.31 1.85 -12.35
C PHE A 129 0.34 1.80 -11.18
N ILE A 130 0.47 0.80 -10.34
CA ILE A 130 -0.18 0.68 -9.04
C ILE A 130 0.91 0.90 -8.00
N ILE A 131 0.85 1.99 -7.26
CA ILE A 131 1.92 2.35 -6.33
C ILE A 131 1.37 2.56 -4.92
N GLY A 132 1.81 1.71 -3.99
CA GLY A 132 1.58 1.91 -2.57
C GLY A 132 2.59 2.91 -2.01
N ILE A 133 2.11 3.96 -1.33
CA ILE A 133 2.98 5.01 -0.78
C ILE A 133 3.08 5.00 0.76
N GLY A 134 2.69 3.90 1.40
CA GLY A 134 2.86 3.70 2.84
C GLY A 134 4.31 3.45 3.28
N GLY A 135 4.61 3.64 4.57
CA GLY A 135 5.87 3.24 5.18
C GLY A 135 7.09 4.09 4.85
N SER A 136 6.94 5.33 4.38
CA SER A 136 8.04 6.19 3.92
C SER A 136 9.01 6.66 5.01
N ALA A 137 10.31 6.76 4.67
CA ALA A 137 11.35 7.42 5.48
C ALA A 137 11.53 8.91 5.11
N THR A 138 10.90 9.39 4.05
CA THR A 138 11.23 10.62 3.33
C THR A 138 10.26 11.77 3.61
N ASN A 139 10.72 13.00 3.43
CA ASN A 139 9.91 14.23 3.48
C ASN A 139 10.38 15.24 2.43
N ASP A 140 10.80 14.74 1.26
CA ASP A 140 11.43 15.50 0.18
C ASP A 140 10.43 16.02 -0.88
N GLY A 141 9.12 16.00 -0.60
CA GLY A 141 8.10 16.42 -1.55
C GLY A 141 8.02 15.56 -2.82
N GLY A 142 8.66 14.38 -2.84
CA GLY A 142 8.81 13.56 -4.04
C GLY A 142 9.86 14.05 -5.03
N VAL A 143 10.66 15.06 -4.64
CA VAL A 143 11.67 15.67 -5.51
C VAL A 143 12.70 14.66 -6.00
N GLY A 144 13.18 13.76 -5.14
CA GLY A 144 14.11 12.72 -5.57
C GLY A 144 13.53 11.84 -6.70
N MET A 145 12.28 11.41 -6.57
CA MET A 145 11.58 10.66 -7.62
C MET A 145 11.51 11.45 -8.93
N LEU A 146 11.16 12.74 -8.86
CA LEU A 146 11.08 13.59 -10.04
C LEU A 146 12.46 13.73 -10.73
N GLN A 147 13.53 13.90 -9.95
CA GLN A 147 14.90 13.96 -10.48
C GLN A 147 15.28 12.67 -11.22
N ALA A 148 14.97 11.49 -10.67
CA ALA A 148 15.25 10.20 -11.31
C ALA A 148 14.50 10.02 -12.63
N LEU A 149 13.30 10.61 -12.74
CA LEU A 149 12.47 10.61 -13.95
C LEU A 149 12.86 11.68 -14.97
N GLY A 150 13.87 12.51 -14.65
CA GLY A 150 14.43 13.50 -15.57
C GLY A 150 13.92 14.93 -15.40
N PHE A 151 13.07 15.20 -14.39
CA PHE A 151 12.73 16.59 -14.08
C PHE A 151 13.96 17.36 -13.57
N GLY A 152 14.14 18.57 -14.06
CA GLY A 152 15.11 19.50 -13.53
C GLY A 152 14.52 20.22 -12.32
N ILE A 153 14.99 19.90 -11.13
CA ILE A 153 14.67 20.62 -9.89
C ILE A 153 15.93 21.37 -9.49
N LEU A 154 16.06 22.59 -9.99
CA LEU A 154 17.34 23.29 -10.09
C LEU A 154 17.49 24.38 -9.05
N ASP A 155 18.73 24.56 -8.57
CA ASP A 155 19.16 25.70 -7.76
C ASP A 155 19.49 26.95 -8.65
N LYS A 156 19.85 28.04 -8.01
CA LYS A 156 20.23 29.30 -8.71
C LYS A 156 21.42 29.14 -9.64
N ALA A 157 22.27 28.14 -9.43
CA ALA A 157 23.41 27.86 -10.28
C ALA A 157 23.07 26.95 -11.46
N GLY A 158 21.82 26.43 -11.52
CA GLY A 158 21.36 25.55 -12.56
C GLY A 158 21.69 24.05 -12.29
N ASN A 159 22.14 23.70 -11.08
CA ASN A 159 22.39 22.32 -10.69
C ASN A 159 21.14 21.72 -10.06
N GLN A 160 20.98 20.37 -10.18
CA GLN A 160 19.99 19.64 -9.41
C GLN A 160 20.18 19.90 -7.91
N VAL A 161 19.09 20.18 -7.19
CA VAL A 161 19.16 20.34 -5.73
C VAL A 161 19.56 19.03 -5.05
N ALA A 162 20.16 19.11 -3.87
CA ALA A 162 20.59 17.93 -3.10
C ALA A 162 19.40 17.06 -2.69
N PHE A 163 19.65 15.79 -2.43
CA PHE A 163 18.68 14.84 -1.90
C PHE A 163 18.15 15.25 -0.51
N GLY A 164 16.91 14.86 -0.25
CA GLY A 164 16.23 15.05 1.02
C GLY A 164 15.54 16.41 1.15
N ALA A 165 14.80 16.59 2.23
CA ALA A 165 14.03 17.83 2.44
C ALA A 165 14.90 19.10 2.44
N LYS A 166 16.19 19.01 2.83
CA LYS A 166 17.13 20.15 2.76
C LYS A 166 17.33 20.71 1.36
N GLY A 167 17.14 19.86 0.33
CA GLY A 167 17.25 20.32 -1.07
C GLY A 167 16.13 21.27 -1.47
N LEU A 168 14.94 21.14 -0.85
CA LEU A 168 13.78 21.97 -1.15
C LEU A 168 14.04 23.48 -0.91
N GLU A 169 14.89 23.82 0.07
CA GLU A 169 15.27 25.21 0.38
C GLU A 169 15.87 25.94 -0.81
N PHE A 170 16.60 25.20 -1.64
CA PHE A 170 17.40 25.77 -2.72
C PHE A 170 16.72 25.74 -4.09
N ILE A 171 15.50 25.22 -4.20
CA ILE A 171 14.78 25.17 -5.47
C ILE A 171 14.58 26.59 -6.00
N ASP A 172 15.13 26.86 -7.18
CA ASP A 172 14.95 28.12 -7.92
C ASP A 172 14.08 27.90 -9.16
N LYS A 173 14.36 26.88 -9.94
CA LYS A 173 13.67 26.58 -11.20
C LYS A 173 13.25 25.11 -11.28
N ILE A 174 12.07 24.85 -11.86
CA ILE A 174 11.60 23.50 -12.21
C ILE A 174 11.49 23.42 -13.73
N THR A 175 12.00 22.33 -14.35
CA THR A 175 11.92 22.10 -15.80
C THR A 175 11.56 20.64 -16.10
N ASP A 176 11.01 20.39 -17.28
CA ASP A 176 10.64 19.06 -17.79
C ASP A 176 11.36 18.69 -19.10
N GLU A 177 12.39 19.44 -19.47
CA GLU A 177 13.13 19.29 -20.73
C GLU A 177 13.78 17.91 -20.92
N ASN A 178 14.19 17.26 -19.83
CA ASN A 178 14.88 15.96 -19.85
C ASN A 178 14.02 14.81 -19.29
N VAL A 179 12.72 15.03 -19.11
CA VAL A 179 11.80 14.00 -18.63
C VAL A 179 11.70 12.86 -19.63
N ILE A 180 11.65 11.64 -19.13
CA ILE A 180 11.51 10.43 -19.94
C ILE A 180 10.27 10.58 -20.84
N PRO A 181 10.39 10.51 -22.18
CA PRO A 181 9.28 10.78 -23.09
C PRO A 181 8.05 9.90 -22.87
N GLU A 182 8.27 8.66 -22.45
CA GLU A 182 7.21 7.67 -22.21
C GLU A 182 6.36 7.97 -20.99
N LEU A 183 6.82 8.84 -20.08
CA LEU A 183 6.10 9.18 -18.85
C LEU A 183 4.72 9.80 -19.15
N LYS A 184 4.59 10.54 -20.24
CA LYS A 184 3.31 11.12 -20.68
C LYS A 184 2.23 10.09 -21.01
N ASP A 185 2.64 8.87 -21.41
CA ASP A 185 1.75 7.78 -21.77
C ASP A 185 1.42 6.87 -20.57
N CYS A 186 1.96 7.19 -19.38
CA CYS A 186 1.77 6.42 -18.18
C CYS A 186 0.59 6.92 -17.35
N ILE A 187 -0.11 5.98 -16.72
CA ILE A 187 -1.20 6.24 -15.77
C ILE A 187 -0.78 5.69 -14.40
N PHE A 188 -0.99 6.50 -13.36
CA PHE A 188 -0.57 6.17 -12.01
C PHE A 188 -1.78 6.11 -11.07
N HIS A 189 -2.04 4.93 -10.51
CA HIS A 189 -2.98 4.70 -9.43
C HIS A 189 -2.20 4.59 -8.12
N ILE A 190 -2.39 5.56 -7.24
CA ILE A 190 -1.62 5.69 -6.00
C ILE A 190 -2.50 5.28 -4.82
N ALA A 191 -2.13 4.18 -4.16
CA ALA A 191 -2.78 3.73 -2.94
C ALA A 191 -2.42 4.67 -1.79
N CYS A 192 -3.42 5.42 -1.30
CA CYS A 192 -3.26 6.43 -0.27
C CYS A 192 -4.47 6.44 0.67
N ASP A 193 -4.27 5.97 1.91
CA ASP A 193 -5.32 5.86 2.92
C ASP A 193 -5.37 7.06 3.89
N VAL A 194 -4.58 8.11 3.61
CA VAL A 194 -4.54 9.32 4.42
C VAL A 194 -4.99 10.53 3.64
N THR A 195 -5.58 11.50 4.33
CA THR A 195 -6.17 12.70 3.72
C THR A 195 -5.40 13.99 4.06
N ASN A 196 -4.22 13.86 4.66
CA ASN A 196 -3.41 15.00 5.09
C ASN A 196 -3.00 15.87 3.89
N PRO A 197 -3.12 17.21 3.99
CA PRO A 197 -2.58 18.13 3.00
C PRO A 197 -1.05 18.14 3.02
N LEU A 198 -0.43 18.78 2.04
CA LEU A 198 1.03 18.84 1.95
C LEU A 198 1.66 19.56 3.13
N CYS A 199 1.13 20.72 3.51
CA CYS A 199 1.69 21.65 4.50
C CYS A 199 0.69 22.01 5.60
N GLY A 200 1.19 22.70 6.64
CA GLY A 200 0.42 23.21 7.77
C GLY A 200 0.34 22.24 8.95
N GLU A 201 -0.49 22.57 9.94
CA GLU A 201 -0.60 21.81 11.20
C GLU A 201 -0.98 20.33 11.00
N LYS A 202 -1.73 20.02 9.95
CA LYS A 202 -2.11 18.66 9.55
C LYS A 202 -1.31 18.15 8.36
N GLY A 203 -0.25 18.88 7.97
CA GLY A 203 0.58 18.59 6.82
C GLY A 203 1.56 17.44 7.05
N SER A 204 2.25 17.11 5.98
CA SER A 204 3.21 16.01 5.93
C SER A 204 4.26 16.08 7.04
N SER A 205 4.95 17.22 7.16
CA SER A 205 6.04 17.40 8.11
C SER A 205 5.56 17.36 9.56
N ALA A 206 4.41 17.99 9.85
CA ALA A 206 3.87 18.06 11.20
C ALA A 206 3.40 16.69 11.72
N VAL A 207 2.69 15.94 10.88
CA VAL A 207 2.07 14.66 11.29
C VAL A 207 3.05 13.50 11.22
N TYR A 208 3.83 13.40 10.16
CA TYR A 208 4.68 12.23 9.90
C TYR A 208 6.17 12.47 10.12
N GLY A 209 6.60 13.72 10.31
CA GLY A 209 8.01 14.07 10.57
C GLY A 209 8.59 13.41 11.82
N PRO A 210 7.89 13.43 12.99
CA PRO A 210 8.43 12.88 14.21
C PRO A 210 8.89 11.42 14.11
N GLN A 211 8.09 10.53 13.52
CA GLN A 211 8.45 9.12 13.34
C GLN A 211 9.64 8.91 12.41
N LYS A 212 9.95 9.89 11.55
CA LYS A 212 11.09 9.89 10.62
C LYS A 212 12.35 10.52 11.23
N GLY A 213 12.30 10.91 12.52
CA GLY A 213 13.42 11.49 13.23
C GLY A 213 13.49 13.02 13.19
N ALA A 214 12.42 13.71 12.75
CA ALA A 214 12.40 15.16 12.72
C ALA A 214 12.24 15.78 14.11
N THR A 215 13.07 16.78 14.42
CA THR A 215 12.89 17.66 15.58
C THR A 215 11.81 18.73 15.31
N PRO A 216 11.26 19.40 16.32
CA PRO A 216 10.29 20.47 16.12
C PRO A 216 10.80 21.61 15.20
N SER A 217 12.07 21.97 15.29
CA SER A 217 12.67 22.97 14.40
C SER A 217 12.76 22.50 12.95
N MET A 218 13.10 21.22 12.72
CA MET A 218 13.14 20.63 11.38
C MET A 218 11.73 20.58 10.77
N ILE A 219 10.71 20.27 11.56
CA ILE A 219 9.31 20.23 11.11
C ILE A 219 8.90 21.59 10.54
N MET A 220 9.16 22.69 11.28
CA MET A 220 8.82 24.04 10.84
C MET A 220 9.58 24.42 9.54
N GLN A 221 10.84 24.06 9.44
CA GLN A 221 11.65 24.34 8.25
C GLN A 221 11.16 23.58 7.03
N MET A 222 10.96 22.26 7.17
CA MET A 222 10.49 21.39 6.08
C MET A 222 9.10 21.81 5.61
N ASP A 223 8.20 22.19 6.51
CA ASP A 223 6.87 22.64 6.15
C ASP A 223 6.92 23.88 5.26
N LYS A 224 7.73 24.88 5.65
CA LYS A 224 7.95 26.09 4.86
C LYS A 224 8.59 25.80 3.50
N TRP A 225 9.55 24.87 3.42
CA TRP A 225 10.20 24.51 2.16
C TRP A 225 9.23 23.77 1.22
N LEU A 226 8.38 22.89 1.76
CA LEU A 226 7.31 22.23 0.99
C LEU A 226 6.29 23.25 0.46
N GLU A 227 5.93 24.27 1.26
CA GLU A 227 5.07 25.36 0.81
C GLU A 227 5.68 26.11 -0.38
N GLY A 228 6.96 26.51 -0.28
CA GLY A 228 7.67 27.16 -1.37
C GLY A 228 7.82 26.28 -2.62
N PHE A 229 8.01 24.97 -2.46
CA PHE A 229 7.98 24.01 -3.57
C PHE A 229 6.61 23.95 -4.23
N ALA A 230 5.54 23.90 -3.44
CA ALA A 230 4.17 23.89 -3.95
C ALA A 230 3.81 25.16 -4.72
N GLU A 231 4.23 26.33 -4.24
CA GLU A 231 4.01 27.62 -4.93
C GLU A 231 4.70 27.64 -6.30
N LYS A 232 5.96 27.22 -6.36
CA LYS A 232 6.70 27.12 -7.64
C LYS A 232 6.06 26.10 -8.58
N THR A 233 5.64 24.95 -8.06
CA THR A 233 4.96 23.93 -8.85
C THR A 233 3.64 24.46 -9.42
N LYS A 234 2.84 25.15 -8.61
CA LYS A 234 1.55 25.72 -9.05
C LYS A 234 1.69 26.75 -10.15
N SER A 235 2.80 27.50 -10.19
CA SER A 235 3.09 28.46 -11.26
C SER A 235 3.30 27.80 -12.63
N LEU A 236 3.67 26.51 -12.66
CA LEU A 236 3.95 25.73 -13.88
C LEU A 236 2.82 24.75 -14.22
N TYR A 237 2.23 24.15 -13.20
CA TYR A 237 1.20 23.13 -13.34
C TYR A 237 -0.07 23.55 -12.61
N ALA A 238 -1.07 24.03 -13.35
CA ALA A 238 -2.33 24.57 -12.81
C ALA A 238 -3.11 23.57 -11.92
N LYS A 239 -2.88 22.25 -12.14
CA LYS A 239 -3.49 21.18 -11.34
C LYS A 239 -2.82 20.96 -9.97
N ALA A 240 -1.68 21.62 -9.68
CA ALA A 240 -1.00 21.47 -8.41
C ALA A 240 -1.82 22.13 -7.29
N ASP A 241 -2.34 21.32 -6.39
CA ASP A 241 -3.10 21.74 -5.23
C ASP A 241 -2.53 21.11 -3.95
N PRO A 242 -1.78 21.87 -3.13
CA PRO A 242 -1.20 21.34 -1.89
C PRO A 242 -2.25 21.00 -0.81
N LEU A 243 -3.49 21.46 -0.97
CA LEU A 243 -4.58 21.20 -0.03
C LEU A 243 -5.40 19.98 -0.42
N TYR A 244 -5.19 19.41 -1.62
CA TYR A 244 -5.91 18.22 -2.04
C TYR A 244 -5.64 17.06 -1.05
N PRO A 245 -6.70 16.33 -0.61
CA PRO A 245 -6.54 15.23 0.34
C PRO A 245 -5.52 14.19 -0.11
N GLY A 246 -4.55 13.87 0.75
CA GLY A 246 -3.50 12.89 0.47
C GLY A 246 -2.21 13.45 -0.13
N THR A 247 -2.14 14.75 -0.46
CA THR A 247 -0.92 15.37 -0.97
C THR A 247 0.25 15.33 0.02
N GLY A 248 -0.03 15.29 1.32
CA GLY A 248 0.98 15.13 2.37
C GLY A 248 1.47 13.68 2.56
N ALA A 249 0.81 12.69 1.94
CA ALA A 249 1.23 11.31 2.07
C ALA A 249 2.68 11.09 1.63
N ALA A 250 3.37 10.20 2.34
CA ALA A 250 4.76 9.83 2.06
C ALA A 250 5.71 11.03 1.92
N GLY A 251 5.56 12.05 2.80
CA GLY A 251 6.47 13.18 2.76
C GLY A 251 6.28 14.12 1.58
N GLY A 252 5.07 14.19 1.03
CA GLY A 252 4.72 14.99 -0.14
C GLY A 252 4.82 14.24 -1.48
N LEU A 253 5.11 12.94 -1.46
CA LEU A 253 5.14 12.12 -2.67
C LEU A 253 3.76 12.11 -3.36
N GLY A 254 2.65 12.10 -2.60
CA GLY A 254 1.29 12.26 -3.12
C GLY A 254 1.11 13.54 -3.93
N PHE A 255 1.65 14.66 -3.45
CA PHE A 255 1.65 15.94 -4.18
C PHE A 255 2.43 15.85 -5.49
N ALA A 256 3.62 15.24 -5.48
CA ALA A 256 4.43 15.07 -6.69
C ALA A 256 3.69 14.26 -7.75
N PHE A 257 3.08 13.13 -7.41
CA PHE A 257 2.31 12.34 -8.35
C PHE A 257 1.16 13.14 -8.98
N LEU A 258 0.33 13.79 -8.15
CA LEU A 258 -0.81 14.55 -8.64
C LEU A 258 -0.42 15.76 -9.51
N SER A 259 0.66 16.43 -9.13
CA SER A 259 1.07 17.68 -9.81
C SER A 259 1.81 17.43 -11.13
N PHE A 260 2.69 16.43 -11.17
CA PHE A 260 3.61 16.23 -12.30
C PHE A 260 3.20 15.10 -13.24
N MET A 261 2.32 14.18 -12.81
CA MET A 261 1.98 12.97 -13.56
C MET A 261 0.48 12.86 -13.82
N ASN A 262 0.08 11.95 -14.70
CA ASN A 262 -1.31 11.53 -14.84
C ASN A 262 -1.64 10.52 -13.74
N ALA A 263 -1.95 11.02 -12.54
CA ALA A 263 -2.13 10.25 -11.34
C ALA A 263 -3.47 10.50 -10.64
N SER A 264 -3.99 9.47 -9.97
CA SER A 264 -5.09 9.53 -9.01
C SER A 264 -4.62 8.99 -7.65
N LEU A 265 -5.11 9.61 -6.56
CA LEU A 265 -4.99 9.04 -5.21
C LEU A 265 -6.31 8.33 -4.90
N GLU A 266 -6.22 7.07 -4.52
CA GLU A 266 -7.38 6.22 -4.23
C GLU A 266 -7.10 5.42 -2.94
N PRO A 267 -8.13 5.10 -2.13
CA PRO A 267 -7.98 4.16 -1.03
C PRO A 267 -7.38 2.84 -1.55
N GLY A 268 -6.35 2.33 -0.88
CA GLY A 268 -5.63 1.14 -1.33
C GLY A 268 -6.57 -0.04 -1.58
N ILE A 269 -7.51 -0.26 -0.66
CA ILE A 269 -8.47 -1.36 -0.80
C ILE A 269 -9.37 -1.21 -2.03
N ASP A 270 -9.90 -0.02 -2.33
CA ASP A 270 -10.81 0.19 -3.47
C ASP A 270 -10.10 -0.12 -4.79
N MET A 271 -8.85 0.31 -4.91
CA MET A 271 -7.99 0.02 -6.05
C MET A 271 -7.76 -1.50 -6.21
N ILE A 272 -7.39 -2.20 -5.12
CA ILE A 272 -7.12 -3.64 -5.15
C ILE A 272 -8.38 -4.43 -5.55
N LEU A 273 -9.54 -4.08 -4.99
CA LEU A 273 -10.82 -4.73 -5.33
C LEU A 273 -11.15 -4.60 -6.83
N LYS A 274 -10.87 -3.42 -7.41
CA LYS A 274 -11.09 -3.13 -8.84
C LYS A 274 -10.10 -3.91 -9.71
N GLU A 275 -8.80 -3.84 -9.43
CA GLU A 275 -7.76 -4.48 -10.23
C GLU A 275 -7.86 -6.01 -10.18
N THR A 276 -8.22 -6.58 -9.04
CA THR A 276 -8.44 -8.03 -8.90
C THR A 276 -9.77 -8.50 -9.45
N LYS A 277 -10.64 -7.57 -9.90
CA LYS A 277 -12.01 -7.84 -10.37
C LYS A 277 -12.81 -8.68 -9.35
N LEU A 278 -12.58 -8.44 -8.05
CA LEU A 278 -13.18 -9.23 -6.99
C LEU A 278 -14.71 -9.19 -7.03
N GLU A 279 -15.29 -8.09 -7.48
CA GLU A 279 -16.73 -7.91 -7.64
C GLU A 279 -17.37 -8.99 -8.51
N ASP A 280 -16.73 -9.37 -9.62
CA ASP A 280 -17.29 -10.37 -10.55
C ASP A 280 -17.36 -11.78 -9.93
N TYR A 281 -16.43 -12.09 -9.03
CA TYR A 281 -16.43 -13.34 -8.30
C TYR A 281 -17.46 -13.34 -7.16
N ILE A 282 -17.58 -12.22 -6.44
CA ILE A 282 -18.53 -12.06 -5.33
C ILE A 282 -19.99 -12.20 -5.82
N LYS A 283 -20.33 -11.67 -6.98
CA LYS A 283 -21.71 -11.77 -7.56
C LYS A 283 -22.23 -13.21 -7.57
N THR A 284 -21.36 -14.17 -7.83
CA THR A 284 -21.71 -15.59 -7.95
C THR A 284 -21.39 -16.45 -6.72
N ALA A 285 -20.87 -15.84 -5.66
CA ALA A 285 -20.53 -16.53 -4.42
C ALA A 285 -21.76 -16.90 -3.60
N ASP A 286 -21.69 -17.99 -2.85
CA ASP A 286 -22.63 -18.32 -1.77
C ASP A 286 -22.19 -17.69 -0.44
N VAL A 287 -20.87 -17.50 -0.26
CA VAL A 287 -20.26 -16.91 0.93
C VAL A 287 -18.95 -16.23 0.56
N VAL A 288 -18.65 -15.13 1.22
CA VAL A 288 -17.40 -14.40 1.10
C VAL A 288 -16.61 -14.52 2.39
N ILE A 289 -15.32 -14.86 2.27
CA ILE A 289 -14.41 -14.99 3.40
C ILE A 289 -13.36 -13.90 3.29
N THR A 290 -13.14 -13.20 4.39
CA THR A 290 -12.14 -12.16 4.50
C THR A 290 -11.38 -12.25 5.83
N GLY A 291 -10.51 -11.29 6.13
CA GLY A 291 -9.77 -11.22 7.40
C GLY A 291 -8.43 -10.52 7.25
N GLU A 292 -7.70 -10.47 8.33
CA GLU A 292 -6.36 -9.90 8.45
C GLU A 292 -5.64 -10.41 9.72
N GLY A 293 -4.42 -9.96 9.97
CA GLY A 293 -3.66 -10.39 11.16
C GLY A 293 -4.33 -10.04 12.49
N ARG A 294 -5.05 -8.91 12.57
CA ARG A 294 -5.75 -8.47 13.79
C ARG A 294 -6.99 -7.67 13.45
N LEU A 295 -8.15 -8.19 13.83
CA LEU A 295 -9.41 -7.45 13.77
C LEU A 295 -9.56 -6.52 14.98
N ASP A 296 -9.73 -5.25 14.72
CA ASP A 296 -9.91 -4.20 15.71
C ASP A 296 -10.82 -3.06 15.19
N PHE A 297 -10.91 -1.98 15.95
CA PHE A 297 -11.66 -0.79 15.57
C PHE A 297 -11.19 -0.19 14.22
N GLN A 298 -9.89 -0.22 13.92
CA GLN A 298 -9.36 0.32 12.66
C GLN A 298 -9.82 -0.49 11.45
N THR A 299 -10.01 -1.81 11.62
CA THR A 299 -10.60 -2.66 10.56
C THR A 299 -11.96 -2.14 10.13
N ALA A 300 -12.81 -1.80 11.10
CA ALA A 300 -14.16 -1.27 10.86
C ALA A 300 -14.15 0.10 10.17
N MET A 301 -13.06 0.86 10.26
CA MET A 301 -12.92 2.18 9.63
C MET A 301 -12.55 2.15 8.13
N GLY A 302 -12.49 0.98 7.51
CA GLY A 302 -12.31 0.90 6.04
C GLY A 302 -11.05 0.19 5.57
N LYS A 303 -10.37 -0.59 6.45
CA LYS A 303 -9.30 -1.48 6.02
C LYS A 303 -9.81 -2.60 5.10
N ALA A 304 -8.89 -3.39 4.58
CA ALA A 304 -9.15 -4.42 3.58
C ALA A 304 -10.37 -5.31 3.87
N PRO A 305 -10.55 -5.90 5.08
CA PRO A 305 -11.72 -6.73 5.37
C PRO A 305 -13.06 -5.98 5.29
N ALA A 306 -13.11 -4.72 5.73
CA ALA A 306 -14.31 -3.90 5.65
C ALA A 306 -14.66 -3.53 4.20
N GLY A 307 -13.66 -3.27 3.36
CA GLY A 307 -13.85 -3.03 1.93
C GLY A 307 -14.46 -4.24 1.21
N VAL A 308 -13.94 -5.44 1.48
CA VAL A 308 -14.50 -6.70 0.97
C VAL A 308 -15.94 -6.90 1.45
N ALA A 309 -16.20 -6.69 2.74
CA ALA A 309 -17.54 -6.83 3.32
C ALA A 309 -18.54 -5.85 2.68
N LYS A 310 -18.17 -4.58 2.55
CA LYS A 310 -18.99 -3.56 1.87
C LYS A 310 -19.32 -3.96 0.43
N LEU A 311 -18.35 -4.50 -0.30
CA LEU A 311 -18.57 -4.98 -1.67
C LEU A 311 -19.51 -6.19 -1.69
N ALA A 312 -19.32 -7.16 -0.78
CA ALA A 312 -20.16 -8.35 -0.68
C ALA A 312 -21.63 -8.00 -0.34
N LYS A 313 -21.86 -7.02 0.53
CA LYS A 313 -23.20 -6.56 0.92
C LYS A 313 -23.97 -5.88 -0.20
N LYS A 314 -23.32 -5.36 -1.24
CA LYS A 314 -24.01 -4.88 -2.46
C LYS A 314 -24.78 -6.03 -3.17
N TYR A 315 -24.38 -7.27 -2.93
CA TYR A 315 -24.93 -8.49 -3.55
C TYR A 315 -25.56 -9.43 -2.52
N ASP A 316 -25.88 -8.94 -1.33
CA ASP A 316 -26.52 -9.67 -0.23
C ASP A 316 -25.75 -10.97 0.15
N LYS A 317 -24.42 -10.96 0.01
CA LYS A 317 -23.60 -12.13 0.33
C LYS A 317 -23.24 -12.16 1.82
N PRO A 318 -23.34 -13.33 2.47
CA PRO A 318 -22.82 -13.51 3.82
C PRO A 318 -21.30 -13.39 3.83
N VAL A 319 -20.77 -12.73 4.87
CA VAL A 319 -19.34 -12.45 5.05
C VAL A 319 -18.85 -12.99 6.37
N ILE A 320 -17.87 -13.88 6.34
CA ILE A 320 -17.19 -14.40 7.53
C ILE A 320 -15.75 -13.92 7.51
N ALA A 321 -15.24 -13.42 8.64
CA ALA A 321 -13.86 -13.02 8.78
C ALA A 321 -13.06 -13.95 9.70
N PHE A 322 -11.81 -14.22 9.33
CA PHE A 322 -10.83 -14.90 10.18
C PHE A 322 -9.64 -13.99 10.46
N ALA A 323 -9.12 -14.04 11.68
CA ALA A 323 -8.00 -13.18 12.07
C ALA A 323 -7.03 -13.91 12.99
N GLY A 324 -5.76 -13.48 12.96
CA GLY A 324 -4.76 -13.95 13.91
C GLY A 324 -5.20 -13.65 15.35
N SER A 325 -5.67 -12.43 15.59
CA SER A 325 -6.24 -12.02 16.88
C SER A 325 -7.44 -11.10 16.71
N VAL A 326 -8.26 -10.99 17.74
CA VAL A 326 -9.49 -10.19 17.76
C VAL A 326 -9.54 -9.37 19.04
N THR A 327 -9.74 -8.06 18.93
CA THR A 327 -9.91 -7.19 20.09
C THR A 327 -11.37 -7.06 20.50
N LYS A 328 -11.63 -6.51 21.68
CA LYS A 328 -13.00 -6.34 22.19
C LYS A 328 -13.85 -5.43 21.30
N ASP A 329 -13.25 -4.44 20.68
CA ASP A 329 -13.88 -3.44 19.82
C ASP A 329 -14.05 -3.92 18.36
N ALA A 330 -13.53 -5.09 17.99
CA ALA A 330 -13.80 -5.73 16.70
C ALA A 330 -15.30 -5.98 16.43
N VAL A 331 -16.13 -5.94 17.47
CA VAL A 331 -17.61 -6.00 17.32
C VAL A 331 -18.16 -4.90 16.39
N GLU A 332 -17.45 -3.79 16.21
CA GLU A 332 -17.81 -2.77 15.25
C GLU A 332 -17.77 -3.26 13.79
N CYS A 333 -16.99 -4.28 13.49
CA CYS A 333 -16.96 -4.92 12.17
C CYS A 333 -18.31 -5.51 11.76
N ASN A 334 -19.11 -5.98 12.73
CA ASN A 334 -20.45 -6.50 12.45
C ASN A 334 -21.40 -5.42 11.91
N LYS A 335 -21.23 -4.17 12.35
CA LYS A 335 -22.02 -3.04 11.84
C LYS A 335 -21.58 -2.61 10.44
N ASN A 336 -20.40 -3.05 10.01
CA ASN A 336 -19.77 -2.71 8.74
C ASN A 336 -19.79 -3.87 7.72
N GLY A 337 -20.72 -4.83 7.89
CA GLY A 337 -21.03 -5.86 6.90
C GLY A 337 -20.31 -7.19 7.09
N ILE A 338 -19.49 -7.38 8.13
CA ILE A 338 -18.96 -8.69 8.51
C ILE A 338 -19.99 -9.38 9.40
N ASP A 339 -20.61 -10.45 8.94
CA ASP A 339 -21.69 -11.13 9.69
C ASP A 339 -21.16 -11.89 10.92
N ALA A 340 -19.98 -12.51 10.79
CA ALA A 340 -19.31 -13.21 11.89
C ALA A 340 -17.80 -13.14 11.73
N PHE A 341 -17.07 -13.16 12.86
CA PHE A 341 -15.61 -13.20 12.84
C PHE A 341 -15.06 -14.16 13.90
N PHE A 342 -13.92 -14.76 13.61
CA PHE A 342 -13.29 -15.78 14.45
C PHE A 342 -11.79 -15.57 14.55
N PRO A 343 -11.19 -15.61 15.77
CA PRO A 343 -9.75 -15.73 15.92
C PRO A 343 -9.29 -17.14 15.55
N ILE A 344 -8.09 -17.25 14.95
CA ILE A 344 -7.52 -18.56 14.61
C ILE A 344 -6.71 -19.16 15.76
N LEU A 345 -6.39 -18.39 16.80
CA LEU A 345 -5.68 -18.89 17.97
C LEU A 345 -6.62 -19.80 18.79
N ARG A 346 -6.22 -21.06 18.93
CA ARG A 346 -7.04 -22.13 19.53
C ARG A 346 -6.75 -22.34 21.03
N GLY A 347 -5.72 -21.69 21.55
CA GLY A 347 -5.31 -21.80 22.94
C GLY A 347 -4.37 -20.68 23.34
N VAL A 348 -3.93 -20.69 24.60
CA VAL A 348 -2.91 -19.78 25.07
C VAL A 348 -1.56 -20.22 24.49
N CYS A 349 -0.88 -19.31 23.83
CA CYS A 349 0.44 -19.52 23.24
C CYS A 349 1.28 -18.24 23.32
N THR A 350 2.58 -18.35 23.12
CA THR A 350 3.47 -17.22 22.99
C THR A 350 3.27 -16.52 21.65
N LEU A 351 3.73 -15.27 21.51
CA LEU A 351 3.67 -14.55 20.25
C LEU A 351 4.47 -15.28 19.15
N ASP A 352 5.65 -15.80 19.48
CA ASP A 352 6.50 -16.52 18.52
C ASP A 352 5.82 -17.80 18.01
N GLU A 353 5.11 -18.53 18.88
CA GLU A 353 4.33 -19.70 18.47
C GLU A 353 3.13 -19.31 17.60
N ALA A 354 2.47 -18.18 17.92
CA ALA A 354 1.34 -17.67 17.13
C ALA A 354 1.78 -17.18 15.75
N MET A 355 2.97 -16.58 15.65
CA MET A 355 3.55 -16.02 14.43
C MET A 355 4.25 -17.10 13.57
N ASN A 356 4.54 -18.28 14.14
CA ASN A 356 5.12 -19.37 13.37
C ASN A 356 4.19 -19.77 12.22
N LYS A 357 4.75 -19.86 11.02
CA LYS A 357 3.99 -20.05 9.77
C LYS A 357 3.19 -21.35 9.76
N GLU A 358 3.80 -22.45 10.15
CA GLU A 358 3.14 -23.78 10.17
C GLU A 358 1.99 -23.80 11.18
N ASN A 359 2.19 -23.22 12.36
CA ASN A 359 1.16 -23.13 13.39
C ASN A 359 -0.01 -22.25 12.93
N ALA A 360 0.27 -21.08 12.33
CA ALA A 360 -0.74 -20.17 11.84
C ALA A 360 -1.57 -20.81 10.72
N GLN A 361 -0.93 -21.52 9.79
CA GLN A 361 -1.59 -22.24 8.70
C GLN A 361 -2.49 -23.35 9.24
N ALA A 362 -1.99 -24.18 10.15
CA ALA A 362 -2.77 -25.25 10.79
C ALA A 362 -3.95 -24.68 11.57
N ASN A 363 -3.74 -23.66 12.39
CA ASN A 363 -4.78 -23.01 13.17
C ASN A 363 -5.88 -22.41 12.27
N MET A 364 -5.50 -21.75 11.16
CA MET A 364 -6.44 -21.20 10.18
C MET A 364 -7.29 -22.33 9.59
N THR A 365 -6.65 -23.35 9.06
CA THR A 365 -7.34 -24.49 8.42
C THR A 365 -8.34 -25.16 9.37
N ASP A 366 -7.89 -25.49 10.59
CA ASP A 366 -8.72 -26.19 11.57
C ASP A 366 -9.88 -25.32 12.09
N THR A 367 -9.64 -24.02 12.31
CA THR A 367 -10.70 -23.09 12.74
C THR A 367 -11.77 -22.96 11.67
N VAL A 368 -11.35 -22.77 10.42
CA VAL A 368 -12.26 -22.68 9.27
C VAL A 368 -13.06 -23.97 9.10
N GLU A 369 -12.42 -25.13 9.21
CA GLU A 369 -13.13 -26.43 9.16
C GLU A 369 -14.25 -26.47 10.20
N GLN A 370 -14.01 -26.11 11.45
CA GLN A 370 -15.04 -26.17 12.49
C GLN A 370 -16.18 -25.18 12.24
N VAL A 371 -15.88 -23.97 11.77
CA VAL A 371 -16.92 -22.99 11.41
C VAL A 371 -17.79 -23.52 10.26
N PHE A 372 -17.18 -24.11 9.24
CA PHE A 372 -17.96 -24.66 8.11
C PHE A 372 -18.69 -25.97 8.44
N ARG A 373 -18.20 -26.74 9.38
CA ARG A 373 -18.99 -27.87 9.98
C ARG A 373 -20.24 -27.34 10.67
N LEU A 374 -20.14 -26.22 11.44
CA LEU A 374 -21.29 -25.57 12.05
C LEU A 374 -22.30 -25.10 10.99
N VAL A 375 -21.83 -24.40 9.95
CA VAL A 375 -22.66 -23.94 8.82
C VAL A 375 -23.39 -25.12 8.16
N LYS A 376 -22.76 -26.28 8.07
CA LYS A 376 -23.37 -27.49 7.48
C LYS A 376 -24.52 -28.08 8.31
N VAL A 377 -24.48 -27.89 9.63
CA VAL A 377 -25.56 -28.41 10.52
C VAL A 377 -26.85 -27.59 10.34
N TRP A 378 -26.77 -26.33 9.93
CA TRP A 378 -27.90 -25.40 9.82
C TRP A 378 -28.45 -25.25 8.39
N ARG A 379 -27.84 -25.90 7.42
CA ARG A 379 -28.32 -26.00 6.03
C ARG A 379 -29.01 -27.35 5.79
#